data_b362e52c00d85afc52adcc3cf3cc2c16
#
_entry.id   b362e52c00d85afc52adcc3cf3cc2c16
#
_cell.length_a   1.000
_cell.length_b   1.000
_cell.length_c   1.000
_cell.angle_alpha   90.00
_cell.angle_beta   90.00
_cell.angle_gamma   90.00
#
_symmetry.space_group_name_H-M   'P 1'
#
loop_
_entity.id
_entity.type
_entity.pdbx_description
1 polymer ?
#
loop_
_entity_poly.entity_id
_entity_poly.type
_entity_poly.pdbx_seq_one_letter_code
_entity_poly.pdbx_strand_id
1 'polypeptide(L)'
;SIRVNLRSNESNTDKILDNSSESISKLIDHSSSQEVSIVVENHGGITGDADWLVSLMTNINNDYVGTLPDFGSYNFCVKRGELNFEGLTGECENQYDKYKGVKKLLPFAKGISAKSHEFNSMGEETSTDFSRMMDIISSSSYKGYITIEYEGAMMKMFGGKGDYLDPHDGVQATKSLINKYI
;
A
#
# COMPACT_ATOMS: atom_id res chain seq x y z
N SER A 1 -8.91 -12.50 2.29
CA SER A 1 -8.79 -11.69 1.06
C SER A 1 -7.66 -12.16 0.17
N ILE A 2 -7.74 -11.82 -1.10
CA ILE A 2 -6.68 -12.02 -2.09
C ILE A 2 -6.32 -10.69 -2.72
N ARG A 3 -5.02 -10.38 -2.79
CA ARG A 3 -4.52 -9.17 -3.45
C ARG A 3 -4.37 -9.40 -4.96
N VAL A 4 -4.85 -8.44 -5.73
CA VAL A 4 -4.62 -8.35 -7.18
C VAL A 4 -3.78 -7.13 -7.50
N ASN A 5 -2.78 -7.30 -8.38
CA ASN A 5 -1.97 -6.21 -8.88
C ASN A 5 -2.51 -5.74 -10.22
N LEU A 6 -2.70 -4.43 -10.37
CA LEU A 6 -3.14 -3.81 -11.60
C LEU A 6 -1.94 -3.28 -12.37
N ARG A 7 -1.80 -3.69 -13.61
CA ARG A 7 -0.79 -3.18 -14.56
C ARG A 7 -1.44 -2.95 -15.90
N SER A 8 -1.04 -1.89 -16.59
CA SER A 8 -1.50 -1.59 -17.94
C SER A 8 -0.38 -0.94 -18.74
N ASN A 9 -0.34 -1.20 -20.03
CA ASN A 9 0.48 -0.48 -21.01
C ASN A 9 -0.32 0.65 -21.68
N GLU A 10 -1.58 0.84 -21.29
CA GLU A 10 -2.42 1.94 -21.75
C GLU A 10 -1.97 3.24 -21.07
N SER A 11 -1.95 4.34 -21.79
CA SER A 11 -1.60 5.67 -21.29
C SER A 11 -2.82 6.49 -20.86
N ASN A 12 -4.00 6.13 -21.33
CA ASN A 12 -5.25 6.79 -20.99
C ASN A 12 -5.79 6.26 -19.68
N THR A 13 -5.80 7.09 -18.63
CA THR A 13 -6.20 6.74 -17.27
C THR A 13 -7.66 6.29 -17.16
N ASP A 14 -8.57 6.87 -17.97
CA ASP A 14 -9.99 6.49 -17.97
C ASP A 14 -10.16 5.09 -18.55
N LYS A 15 -9.45 4.77 -19.63
CA LYS A 15 -9.46 3.41 -20.17
C LYS A 15 -8.85 2.38 -19.21
N ILE A 16 -7.80 2.77 -18.47
CA ILE A 16 -7.25 1.89 -17.43
C ILE A 16 -8.31 1.64 -16.35
N LEU A 17 -9.04 2.68 -15.95
CA LEU A 17 -10.11 2.58 -14.96
C LEU A 17 -11.23 1.64 -15.42
N ASP A 18 -11.72 1.81 -16.64
CA ASP A 18 -12.79 0.99 -17.21
C ASP A 18 -12.36 -0.48 -17.32
N ASN A 19 -11.18 -0.74 -17.89
CA ASN A 19 -10.64 -2.09 -18.07
C ASN A 19 -10.38 -2.78 -16.71
N SER A 20 -9.90 -2.03 -15.72
CA SER A 20 -9.67 -2.55 -14.37
C SER A 20 -10.98 -2.89 -13.67
N SER A 21 -11.98 -2.00 -13.78
CA SER A 21 -13.32 -2.22 -13.22
C SER A 21 -13.97 -3.45 -13.84
N GLU A 22 -13.92 -3.61 -15.17
CA GLU A 22 -14.46 -4.76 -15.87
C GLU A 22 -13.75 -6.06 -15.45
N SER A 23 -12.40 -6.03 -15.37
CA SER A 23 -11.60 -7.21 -15.04
C SER A 23 -11.87 -7.68 -13.61
N ILE A 24 -11.93 -6.76 -12.63
CA ILE A 24 -12.24 -7.11 -11.25
C ILE A 24 -13.67 -7.59 -11.13
N SER A 25 -14.63 -6.95 -11.81
CA SER A 25 -16.05 -7.33 -11.77
C SER A 25 -16.26 -8.79 -12.21
N LYS A 26 -15.50 -9.29 -13.17
CA LYS A 26 -15.55 -10.70 -13.61
C LYS A 26 -15.14 -11.71 -12.53
N LEU A 27 -14.43 -11.26 -11.49
CA LEU A 27 -13.97 -12.12 -10.40
C LEU A 27 -14.93 -12.13 -9.20
N ILE A 28 -15.87 -11.18 -9.15
CA ILE A 28 -16.71 -10.94 -7.97
C ILE A 28 -17.58 -12.15 -7.65
N ASP A 29 -18.25 -12.75 -8.64
CA ASP A 29 -19.15 -13.88 -8.42
C ASP A 29 -18.40 -15.08 -7.82
N HIS A 30 -17.17 -15.33 -8.31
CA HIS A 30 -16.35 -16.40 -7.76
C HIS A 30 -15.84 -16.05 -6.36
N SER A 31 -15.35 -14.85 -6.13
CA SER A 31 -14.81 -14.42 -4.83
C SER A 31 -15.89 -14.39 -3.75
N SER A 32 -17.09 -13.89 -4.08
CA SER A 32 -18.22 -13.84 -3.14
C SER A 32 -18.71 -15.23 -2.78
N SER A 33 -18.77 -16.17 -3.73
CA SER A 33 -19.17 -17.56 -3.48
C SER A 33 -18.21 -18.31 -2.54
N GLN A 34 -16.97 -17.83 -2.44
CA GLN A 34 -15.93 -18.37 -1.55
C GLN A 34 -15.72 -17.52 -0.27
N GLU A 35 -16.51 -16.48 -0.07
CA GLU A 35 -16.35 -15.51 1.03
C GLU A 35 -14.95 -14.88 1.08
N VAL A 36 -14.30 -14.70 -0.07
CA VAL A 36 -12.94 -14.14 -0.21
C VAL A 36 -13.02 -12.77 -0.86
N SER A 37 -12.61 -11.72 -0.14
CA SER A 37 -12.56 -10.37 -0.71
C SER A 37 -11.36 -10.21 -1.65
N ILE A 38 -11.58 -9.45 -2.73
CA ILE A 38 -10.53 -8.97 -3.64
C ILE A 38 -10.03 -7.64 -3.13
N VAL A 39 -8.72 -7.49 -2.96
CA VAL A 39 -8.13 -6.22 -2.53
C VAL A 39 -7.11 -5.70 -3.55
N VAL A 40 -7.15 -4.40 -3.78
CA VAL A 40 -6.18 -3.68 -4.59
C VAL A 40 -5.29 -2.85 -3.68
N GLU A 41 -3.99 -3.09 -3.76
CA GLU A 41 -2.99 -2.34 -3.03
C GLU A 41 -2.54 -1.10 -3.83
N ASN A 42 -2.27 0.01 -3.13
CA ASN A 42 -1.47 1.09 -3.70
C ASN A 42 -0.02 0.59 -3.81
N HIS A 43 0.40 0.22 -5.02
CA HIS A 43 1.70 -0.43 -5.28
C HIS A 43 2.52 0.32 -6.33
N GLY A 44 2.46 1.64 -6.32
CA GLY A 44 3.10 2.53 -7.28
C GLY A 44 2.42 2.54 -8.66
N GLY A 45 2.92 3.35 -9.57
CA GLY A 45 2.26 3.59 -10.83
C GLY A 45 0.86 4.15 -10.63
N ILE A 46 -0.09 3.78 -11.48
CA ILE A 46 -1.46 4.30 -11.40
C ILE A 46 -2.12 3.99 -10.05
N THR A 47 -1.80 2.84 -9.42
CA THR A 47 -2.34 2.50 -8.11
C THR A 47 -1.73 3.31 -6.97
N GLY A 48 -0.61 4.00 -7.21
CA GLY A 48 -0.04 4.97 -6.28
C GLY A 48 -0.84 6.28 -6.18
N ASP A 49 -1.74 6.53 -7.13
CA ASP A 49 -2.70 7.62 -7.08
C ASP A 49 -3.95 7.18 -6.30
N ALA A 50 -4.06 7.66 -5.05
CA ALA A 50 -5.18 7.30 -4.19
C ALA A 50 -6.53 7.83 -4.73
N ASP A 51 -6.55 8.93 -5.48
CA ASP A 51 -7.78 9.45 -6.08
C ASP A 51 -8.27 8.53 -7.20
N TRP A 52 -7.35 8.00 -8.00
CA TRP A 52 -7.67 7.00 -9.00
C TRP A 52 -8.17 5.69 -8.37
N LEU A 53 -7.53 5.20 -7.30
CA LEU A 53 -8.01 4.00 -6.59
C LEU A 53 -9.39 4.19 -5.97
N VAL A 54 -9.69 5.36 -5.41
CA VAL A 54 -11.03 5.69 -4.91
C VAL A 54 -12.06 5.65 -6.05
N SER A 55 -11.70 6.20 -7.23
CA SER A 55 -12.57 6.14 -8.41
C SER A 55 -12.83 4.69 -8.85
N LEU A 56 -11.81 3.83 -8.82
CA LEU A 56 -11.96 2.41 -9.11
C LEU A 56 -12.92 1.71 -8.14
N MET A 57 -12.74 1.93 -6.82
CA MET A 57 -13.64 1.35 -5.81
C MET A 57 -15.08 1.86 -5.97
N THR A 58 -15.24 3.14 -6.29
CA THR A 58 -16.56 3.75 -6.51
C THR A 58 -17.26 3.19 -7.76
N ASN A 59 -16.51 2.97 -8.84
CA ASN A 59 -17.05 2.39 -10.07
C ASN A 59 -17.49 0.93 -9.88
N ILE A 60 -16.69 0.14 -9.16
CA ILE A 60 -17.01 -1.28 -8.88
C ILE A 60 -18.16 -1.39 -7.89
N ASN A 61 -18.16 -0.58 -6.84
CA ASN A 61 -19.21 -0.48 -5.80
C ASN A 61 -19.71 -1.86 -5.32
N ASN A 62 -18.81 -2.69 -4.79
CA ASN A 62 -19.14 -4.05 -4.34
C ASN A 62 -18.43 -4.40 -3.02
N ASP A 63 -19.19 -5.02 -2.09
CA ASP A 63 -18.70 -5.35 -0.75
C ASP A 63 -17.56 -6.39 -0.72
N TYR A 64 -17.38 -7.17 -1.78
CA TYR A 64 -16.28 -8.14 -1.90
C TYR A 64 -15.01 -7.53 -2.52
N VAL A 65 -15.02 -6.24 -2.89
CA VAL A 65 -13.87 -5.53 -3.43
C VAL A 65 -13.49 -4.40 -2.51
N GLY A 66 -12.20 -4.19 -2.31
CA GLY A 66 -11.71 -3.10 -1.47
C GLY A 66 -10.25 -2.78 -1.70
N THR A 67 -9.71 -1.92 -0.86
CA THR A 67 -8.31 -1.53 -0.89
C THR A 67 -7.49 -2.26 0.18
N LEU A 68 -6.19 -2.33 -0.05
CA LEU A 68 -5.16 -2.69 0.92
C LEU A 68 -4.18 -1.50 1.04
N PRO A 69 -4.49 -0.46 1.84
CA PRO A 69 -3.59 0.67 2.01
C PRO A 69 -2.25 0.22 2.58
N ASP A 70 -1.16 0.54 1.87
CA ASP A 70 0.22 0.29 2.27
C ASP A 70 0.92 1.60 2.65
N PHE A 71 1.77 1.59 3.69
CA PHE A 71 2.43 2.79 4.24
C PHE A 71 3.65 3.23 3.45
N GLY A 72 4.16 2.39 2.56
CA GLY A 72 5.40 2.65 1.83
C GLY A 72 5.33 3.89 0.95
N SER A 73 6.33 4.76 1.05
CA SER A 73 6.42 5.95 0.19
C SER A 73 6.48 5.57 -1.30
N TYR A 74 7.21 4.49 -1.61
CA TYR A 74 7.31 3.95 -2.95
C TYR A 74 5.94 3.51 -3.52
N ASN A 75 5.06 2.99 -2.66
CA ASN A 75 3.73 2.54 -3.02
C ASN A 75 2.79 3.68 -3.42
N PHE A 76 3.11 4.91 -3.00
CA PHE A 76 2.43 6.14 -3.42
C PHE A 76 3.20 6.91 -4.51
N CYS A 77 4.16 6.30 -5.17
CA CYS A 77 4.83 6.89 -6.33
C CYS A 77 4.03 6.64 -7.60
N VAL A 78 3.36 7.67 -8.10
CA VAL A 78 2.49 7.61 -9.31
C VAL A 78 3.31 7.50 -10.59
N LYS A 79 4.42 8.23 -10.67
CA LYS A 79 5.33 8.19 -11.82
C LYS A 79 6.76 8.05 -11.33
N ARG A 80 7.43 7.02 -11.81
CA ARG A 80 8.85 6.77 -11.57
C ARG A 80 9.67 7.26 -12.74
N GLY A 81 10.86 7.77 -12.44
CA GLY A 81 11.89 8.01 -13.44
C GLY A 81 12.36 6.71 -14.12
N GLU A 82 13.18 6.84 -15.14
CA GLU A 82 13.70 5.69 -15.86
C GLU A 82 14.38 4.69 -14.90
N LEU A 83 13.99 3.43 -15.02
CA LEU A 83 14.60 2.31 -14.27
C LEU A 83 16.02 2.09 -14.80
N ASN A 84 17.02 2.65 -14.14
CA ASN A 84 18.39 2.15 -14.27
C ASN A 84 18.61 0.99 -13.27
N PHE A 85 19.70 0.25 -13.38
CA PHE A 85 19.99 -0.90 -12.50
C PHE A 85 20.18 -0.48 -11.02
N GLU A 86 20.41 0.81 -10.77
CA GLU A 86 20.32 1.48 -9.47
C GLU A 86 18.88 1.90 -9.15
N GLY A 87 17.97 1.83 -10.10
CA GLY A 87 16.62 2.40 -10.11
C GLY A 87 15.51 1.54 -9.56
N LEU A 88 15.80 0.44 -8.86
CA LEU A 88 14.88 -0.07 -7.83
C LEU A 88 14.62 0.98 -6.74
N THR A 89 15.51 1.99 -6.67
CA THR A 89 15.43 3.16 -5.80
C THR A 89 15.32 4.48 -6.57
N GLY A 90 14.94 4.45 -7.86
CA GLY A 90 14.80 5.65 -8.69
C GLY A 90 13.89 6.69 -8.04
N GLU A 91 14.31 7.96 -8.10
CA GLU A 91 13.52 9.07 -7.55
C GLU A 91 12.10 9.06 -8.12
N CYS A 92 11.13 9.30 -7.27
CA CYS A 92 9.76 9.42 -7.67
C CYS A 92 9.53 10.81 -8.30
N GLU A 93 9.15 10.86 -9.57
CA GLU A 93 8.85 12.11 -10.28
C GLU A 93 7.49 12.70 -9.87
N ASN A 94 6.55 11.84 -9.46
CA ASN A 94 5.21 12.25 -9.01
C ASN A 94 4.82 11.47 -7.77
N GLN A 95 5.05 12.08 -6.60
CA GLN A 95 4.79 11.47 -5.30
C GLN A 95 3.44 11.92 -4.75
N TYR A 96 2.53 10.98 -4.53
CA TYR A 96 1.32 11.24 -3.76
C TYR A 96 1.63 11.27 -2.25
N ASP A 97 0.99 12.16 -1.50
CA ASP A 97 1.13 12.20 -0.03
C ASP A 97 0.52 10.94 0.59
N LYS A 98 1.35 10.10 1.21
CA LYS A 98 0.93 8.81 1.75
C LYS A 98 -0.10 8.90 2.88
N TYR A 99 -0.02 9.92 3.74
CA TYR A 99 -0.97 10.10 4.83
C TYR A 99 -2.35 10.50 4.31
N LYS A 100 -2.38 11.40 3.33
CA LYS A 100 -3.60 11.75 2.61
C LYS A 100 -4.13 10.54 1.83
N GLY A 101 -3.24 9.77 1.20
CA GLY A 101 -3.58 8.58 0.43
C GLY A 101 -4.22 7.51 1.31
N VAL A 102 -3.57 7.10 2.40
CA VAL A 102 -4.14 6.13 3.35
C VAL A 102 -5.49 6.61 3.86
N LYS A 103 -5.61 7.87 4.30
CA LYS A 103 -6.88 8.43 4.77
C LYS A 103 -8.02 8.28 3.74
N LYS A 104 -7.72 8.47 2.43
CA LYS A 104 -8.71 8.33 1.36
C LYS A 104 -9.08 6.88 1.08
N LEU A 105 -8.15 5.96 1.22
CA LEU A 105 -8.35 4.53 0.93
C LEU A 105 -9.04 3.79 2.08
N LEU A 106 -8.92 4.26 3.32
CA LEU A 106 -9.49 3.62 4.52
C LEU A 106 -10.99 3.30 4.43
N PRO A 107 -11.88 4.13 3.84
CA PRO A 107 -13.30 3.79 3.71
C PRO A 107 -13.58 2.52 2.90
N PHE A 108 -12.65 2.13 2.03
CA PHE A 108 -12.73 0.93 1.19
C PHE A 108 -11.82 -0.21 1.67
N ALA A 109 -11.08 -0.01 2.77
CA ALA A 109 -10.04 -0.94 3.20
C ALA A 109 -10.63 -2.25 3.72
N LYS A 110 -10.07 -3.38 3.26
CA LYS A 110 -10.32 -4.75 3.75
C LYS A 110 -9.15 -5.30 4.56
N GLY A 111 -8.03 -4.61 4.55
CA GLY A 111 -6.80 -4.86 5.29
C GLY A 111 -5.92 -3.63 5.19
N ILE A 112 -4.88 -3.55 5.99
CA ILE A 112 -3.85 -2.51 5.94
C ILE A 112 -2.49 -3.22 5.94
N SER A 113 -1.53 -2.74 5.12
CA SER A 113 -0.13 -3.16 5.16
C SER A 113 0.70 -2.09 5.86
N ALA A 114 1.16 -2.40 7.07
CA ALA A 114 2.07 -1.56 7.83
C ALA A 114 3.51 -1.81 7.37
N LYS A 115 3.86 -1.22 6.22
CA LYS A 115 5.20 -1.33 5.64
C LYS A 115 6.21 -0.55 6.45
N SER A 116 7.37 -1.16 6.67
CA SER A 116 8.51 -0.57 7.37
C SER A 116 9.84 -1.04 6.79
N HIS A 117 10.89 -0.25 6.95
CA HIS A 117 12.21 -0.55 6.39
C HIS A 117 13.32 -0.37 7.42
N GLU A 118 13.50 0.82 7.98
CA GLU A 118 14.60 1.18 8.84
C GLU A 118 14.11 1.84 10.11
N PHE A 119 14.74 1.52 11.24
CA PHE A 119 14.39 2.07 12.54
C PHE A 119 15.58 2.85 13.13
N ASN A 120 15.30 4.00 13.73
CA ASN A 120 16.29 4.75 14.46
C ASN A 120 16.52 4.15 15.86
N SER A 121 17.50 4.72 16.61
CA SER A 121 17.87 4.27 17.96
C SER A 121 16.74 4.36 19.00
N MET A 122 15.65 5.09 18.70
CA MET A 122 14.47 5.19 19.54
C MET A 122 13.38 4.19 19.16
N GLY A 123 13.62 3.35 18.13
CA GLY A 123 12.67 2.37 17.62
C GLY A 123 11.59 2.97 16.71
N GLU A 124 11.74 4.22 16.26
CA GLU A 124 10.84 4.83 15.28
C GLU A 124 11.28 4.50 13.85
N GLU A 125 10.31 4.23 12.98
CA GLU A 125 10.54 4.03 11.55
C GLU A 125 10.96 5.35 10.88
N THR A 126 12.00 5.31 10.04
CA THR A 126 12.64 6.54 9.57
C THR A 126 11.95 7.20 8.39
N SER A 127 11.16 6.46 7.60
CA SER A 127 10.48 6.97 6.41
C SER A 127 9.00 7.24 6.62
N THR A 128 8.39 6.64 7.65
CA THR A 128 6.96 6.78 7.97
C THR A 128 6.79 7.19 9.44
N ASP A 129 6.12 8.31 9.67
CA ASP A 129 5.66 8.70 11.00
C ASP A 129 4.48 7.79 11.40
N PHE A 130 4.78 6.74 12.17
CA PHE A 130 3.79 5.77 12.62
C PHE A 130 2.79 6.39 13.60
N SER A 131 3.19 7.36 14.43
CA SER A 131 2.26 8.07 15.31
C SER A 131 1.14 8.73 14.50
N ARG A 132 1.53 9.54 13.50
CA ARG A 132 0.58 10.18 12.59
C ARG A 132 -0.25 9.19 11.78
N MET A 133 0.35 8.09 11.34
CA MET A 133 -0.35 7.08 10.54
C MET A 133 -1.40 6.35 11.39
N MET A 134 -1.06 5.98 12.61
CA MET A 134 -1.97 5.30 13.53
C MET A 134 -3.09 6.23 14.01
N ASP A 135 -2.83 7.54 14.17
CA ASP A 135 -3.87 8.54 14.44
C ASP A 135 -4.90 8.63 13.31
N ILE A 136 -4.45 8.55 12.05
CA ILE A 136 -5.35 8.53 10.89
C ILE A 136 -6.24 7.29 10.90
N ILE A 137 -5.65 6.11 11.19
CA ILE A 137 -6.38 4.84 11.20
C ILE A 137 -7.36 4.80 12.37
N SER A 138 -6.93 5.13 13.58
CA SER A 138 -7.77 5.10 14.79
C SER A 138 -8.92 6.11 14.74
N SER A 139 -8.72 7.25 14.05
CA SER A 139 -9.76 8.25 13.81
C SER A 139 -10.76 7.85 12.71
N SER A 140 -10.54 6.74 12.02
CA SER A 140 -11.43 6.24 10.98
C SER A 140 -12.45 5.22 11.51
N SER A 141 -13.38 4.80 10.65
CA SER A 141 -14.30 3.69 10.95
C SER A 141 -13.69 2.30 10.74
N TYR A 142 -12.43 2.20 10.30
CA TYR A 142 -11.78 0.94 10.02
C TYR A 142 -11.65 0.06 11.27
N LYS A 143 -12.02 -1.24 11.17
CA LYS A 143 -11.98 -2.23 12.25
C LYS A 143 -11.35 -3.56 11.81
N GLY A 144 -10.65 -3.55 10.68
CA GLY A 144 -9.98 -4.74 10.15
C GLY A 144 -8.57 -4.97 10.75
N TYR A 145 -7.82 -5.84 10.09
CA TYR A 145 -6.47 -6.19 10.50
C TYR A 145 -5.42 -5.25 9.92
N ILE A 146 -4.39 -4.96 10.71
CA ILE A 146 -3.15 -4.34 10.26
C ILE A 146 -2.11 -5.45 10.14
N THR A 147 -1.65 -5.72 8.93
CA THR A 147 -0.61 -6.70 8.65
C THR A 147 0.75 -6.02 8.67
N ILE A 148 1.76 -6.71 9.20
CA ILE A 148 3.13 -6.21 9.24
C ILE A 148 3.84 -6.63 7.96
N GLU A 149 4.48 -5.67 7.30
CA GLU A 149 5.32 -5.92 6.13
C GLU A 149 6.67 -5.21 6.30
N TYR A 150 7.66 -5.95 6.81
CA TYR A 150 9.02 -5.44 6.95
C TYR A 150 9.86 -5.79 5.72
N GLU A 151 10.35 -4.77 5.02
CA GLU A 151 11.16 -4.93 3.80
C GLU A 151 12.63 -4.46 3.94
N GLY A 152 13.06 -4.04 5.13
CA GLY A 152 14.43 -3.54 5.34
C GLY A 152 15.52 -4.54 4.95
N ALA A 153 15.34 -5.82 5.28
CA ALA A 153 16.29 -6.87 4.89
C ALA A 153 16.40 -7.01 3.35
N MET A 154 15.29 -6.83 2.61
CA MET A 154 15.29 -6.82 1.16
C MET A 154 16.02 -5.59 0.61
N MET A 155 15.84 -4.42 1.22
CA MET A 155 16.58 -3.21 0.84
C MET A 155 18.10 -3.42 0.95
N LYS A 156 18.56 -4.11 2.00
CA LYS A 156 19.98 -4.49 2.16
C LYS A 156 20.48 -5.38 1.02
N MET A 157 19.69 -6.35 0.58
CA MET A 157 20.04 -7.23 -0.56
C MET A 157 20.21 -6.45 -1.86
N PHE A 158 19.46 -5.37 -2.05
CA PHE A 158 19.54 -4.50 -3.23
C PHE A 158 20.55 -3.35 -3.08
N GLY A 159 21.47 -3.42 -2.10
CA GLY A 159 22.56 -2.45 -1.93
C GLY A 159 22.16 -1.17 -1.19
N GLY A 160 21.02 -1.16 -0.53
CA GLY A 160 20.65 -0.08 0.39
C GLY A 160 21.67 0.08 1.51
N LYS A 161 21.98 1.34 1.87
CA LYS A 161 23.02 1.70 2.85
C LYS A 161 22.49 1.96 4.26
N GLY A 162 21.19 1.70 4.49
CA GLY A 162 20.55 1.88 5.80
C GLY A 162 20.99 0.85 6.84
N ASP A 163 20.69 1.12 8.10
CA ASP A 163 20.90 0.18 9.22
C ASP A 163 19.67 -0.74 9.34
N TYR A 164 19.60 -1.73 8.46
CA TYR A 164 18.45 -2.63 8.36
C TYR A 164 18.59 -3.82 9.31
N LEU A 165 17.53 -4.06 10.07
CA LEU A 165 17.41 -5.23 10.94
C LEU A 165 17.30 -6.53 10.12
N ASP A 166 17.52 -7.67 10.77
CA ASP A 166 17.16 -8.94 10.16
C ASP A 166 15.62 -9.09 10.07
N PRO A 167 15.08 -10.04 9.26
CA PRO A 167 13.64 -10.15 9.04
C PRO A 167 12.83 -10.35 10.32
N HIS A 168 13.32 -11.15 11.26
CA HIS A 168 12.61 -11.43 12.50
C HIS A 168 12.54 -10.18 13.39
N ASP A 169 13.69 -9.51 13.59
CA ASP A 169 13.79 -8.33 14.44
C ASP A 169 13.03 -7.14 13.83
N GLY A 170 13.06 -6.99 12.50
CA GLY A 170 12.29 -5.96 11.80
C GLY A 170 10.78 -6.14 11.96
N VAL A 171 10.28 -7.38 11.88
CA VAL A 171 8.87 -7.68 12.16
C VAL A 171 8.51 -7.38 13.61
N GLN A 172 9.38 -7.73 14.59
CA GLN A 172 9.12 -7.42 16.00
C GLN A 172 9.17 -5.91 16.28
N ALA A 173 10.10 -5.18 15.66
CA ALA A 173 10.18 -3.73 15.76
C ALA A 173 8.91 -3.06 15.22
N THR A 174 8.45 -3.46 14.05
CA THR A 174 7.20 -2.95 13.45
C THR A 174 6.00 -3.25 14.35
N LYS A 175 5.90 -4.46 14.89
CA LYS A 175 4.84 -4.83 15.84
C LYS A 175 4.85 -3.96 17.09
N SER A 176 6.04 -3.75 17.66
CA SER A 176 6.21 -2.92 18.85
C SER A 176 5.80 -1.47 18.59
N LEU A 177 6.15 -0.95 17.40
CA LEU A 177 5.82 0.40 16.99
C LEU A 177 4.30 0.58 16.77
N ILE A 178 3.63 -0.37 16.12
CA ILE A 178 2.17 -0.37 16.00
C ILE A 178 1.53 -0.37 17.38
N ASN A 179 1.93 -1.29 18.28
CA ASN A 179 1.36 -1.40 19.62
C ASN A 179 1.59 -0.16 20.51
N LYS A 180 2.60 0.65 20.20
CA LYS A 180 2.89 1.91 20.90
C LYS A 180 1.84 2.98 20.61
N TYR A 181 1.21 2.94 19.43
CA TYR A 181 0.35 4.01 18.91
C TYR A 181 -1.12 3.59 18.67
N ILE A 182 -1.49 2.34 19.02
CA ILE A 182 -2.91 1.90 19.02
C ILE A 182 -3.60 2.26 20.34
#